data_82bb47f08ca844242c8666718167994f
#
_entry.id   82bb47f08ca844242c8666718167994f
#
_cell.length_a   1.000
_cell.length_b   1.000
_cell.length_c   1.000
_cell.angle_alpha   90.00
_cell.angle_beta   90.00
_cell.angle_gamma   90.00
#
_symmetry.space_group_name_H-M   'P 1'
#
loop_
_entity.id
_entity.type
_entity.pdbx_description
1 polymer ?
#
loop_
_entity_poly.entity_id
_entity_poly.type
_entity_poly.pdbx_seq_one_letter_code
_entity_poly.pdbx_strand_id
1 'polypeptide(L)'
;MKVSAAVALIITECDSPSVLLLRRAKNTNDPWSSQWAFPGGRWEEGDEDLLDTCIRETYEECAYRLTRDELVMTLPHATAGNYSGYPVIVAPFLWKIKQKKALQLDTAEMEEARWQEIKMLKDKSLHEHDLVIPDYPEHSFSYVMLDGVALWGFTYRVLMDYLNKHYAS
;
A
#
# COMPACT_ATOMS: atom_id res chain seq x y z
N MET A 1 9.95 18.32 6.32
CA MET A 1 8.92 17.48 6.94
C MET A 1 9.52 16.14 7.35
N LYS A 2 9.18 15.67 8.53
CA LYS A 2 9.74 14.43 9.08
C LYS A 2 8.98 13.22 8.52
N VAL A 3 9.72 12.12 8.24
CA VAL A 3 9.11 10.83 7.90
C VAL A 3 8.39 10.29 9.14
N SER A 4 7.10 10.02 9.04
CA SER A 4 6.26 9.71 10.20
C SER A 4 5.34 8.51 10.01
N ALA A 5 5.47 7.80 8.91
CA ALA A 5 4.68 6.61 8.63
C ALA A 5 5.49 5.61 7.81
N ALA A 6 5.05 4.35 7.81
CA ALA A 6 5.70 3.28 7.08
C ALA A 6 4.66 2.34 6.47
N VAL A 7 4.98 1.78 5.31
CA VAL A 7 4.12 0.79 4.64
C VAL A 7 4.95 -0.40 4.17
N ALA A 8 4.30 -1.54 4.04
CA ALA A 8 4.91 -2.80 3.60
C ALA A 8 4.44 -3.18 2.20
N LEU A 9 5.39 -3.31 1.27
CA LEU A 9 5.17 -4.00 0.01
C LEU A 9 5.54 -5.46 0.24
N ILE A 10 4.56 -6.33 0.26
CA ILE A 10 4.74 -7.77 0.48
C ILE A 10 4.41 -8.47 -0.83
N ILE A 11 5.45 -9.04 -1.45
CA ILE A 11 5.35 -9.65 -2.79
C ILE A 11 5.70 -11.13 -2.71
N THR A 12 4.88 -11.97 -3.32
CA THR A 12 5.16 -13.40 -3.40
C THR A 12 6.22 -13.70 -4.47
N GLU A 13 7.19 -14.56 -4.14
CA GLU A 13 8.16 -15.09 -5.09
C GLU A 13 7.66 -16.44 -5.63
N CYS A 14 6.78 -16.40 -6.61
CA CYS A 14 6.25 -17.59 -7.26
C CYS A 14 6.08 -17.32 -8.76
N ASP A 15 5.61 -18.32 -9.51
CA ASP A 15 5.43 -18.18 -10.96
C ASP A 15 4.47 -17.06 -11.34
N SER A 16 3.51 -16.77 -10.48
CA SER A 16 2.58 -15.65 -10.64
C SER A 16 2.69 -14.72 -9.43
N PRO A 17 3.73 -13.87 -9.35
CA PRO A 17 3.93 -13.02 -8.19
C PRO A 17 2.76 -12.07 -7.98
N SER A 18 2.41 -11.89 -6.71
CA SER A 18 1.31 -11.04 -6.27
C SER A 18 1.75 -10.10 -5.15
N VAL A 19 1.12 -8.95 -5.05
CA VAL A 19 1.33 -8.00 -3.96
C VAL A 19 0.11 -7.97 -3.04
N LEU A 20 0.35 -7.87 -1.74
CA LEU A 20 -0.72 -7.75 -0.76
C LEU A 20 -1.24 -6.33 -0.71
N LEU A 21 -2.54 -6.18 -0.92
CA LEU A 21 -3.26 -4.92 -0.75
C LEU A 21 -4.40 -5.13 0.24
N LEU A 22 -4.61 -4.16 1.10
CA LEU A 22 -5.72 -4.13 2.05
C LEU A 22 -6.68 -3.01 1.66
N ARG A 23 -7.98 -3.24 1.81
CA ARG A 23 -8.96 -2.18 1.60
C ARG A 23 -9.41 -1.66 2.96
N ARG A 24 -9.23 -0.36 3.17
CA ARG A 24 -9.56 0.29 4.42
C ARG A 24 -11.07 0.26 4.64
N ALA A 25 -11.48 0.01 5.88
CA ALA A 25 -12.88 0.03 6.26
C ALA A 25 -13.49 1.43 6.08
N LYS A 26 -14.79 1.48 5.82
CA LYS A 26 -15.50 2.74 5.68
C LYS A 26 -15.50 3.48 7.02
N ASN A 27 -14.91 4.68 7.04
CA ASN A 27 -14.82 5.52 8.23
C ASN A 27 -14.79 6.99 7.79
N THR A 28 -15.78 7.76 8.21
CA THR A 28 -15.92 9.18 7.84
C THR A 28 -14.77 10.05 8.34
N ASN A 29 -14.02 9.61 9.36
CA ASN A 29 -12.88 10.33 9.92
C ASN A 29 -11.54 9.92 9.27
N ASP A 30 -11.55 8.93 8.38
CA ASP A 30 -10.36 8.46 7.68
C ASP A 30 -10.31 9.06 6.27
N PRO A 31 -9.31 9.90 5.95
CA PRO A 31 -9.20 10.46 4.59
C PRO A 31 -8.95 9.40 3.51
N TRP A 32 -8.52 8.20 3.88
CA TRP A 32 -8.31 7.08 2.95
C TRP A 32 -9.37 5.99 3.08
N SER A 33 -10.53 6.34 3.64
CA SER A 33 -11.68 5.44 3.80
C SER A 33 -12.02 4.70 2.51
N SER A 34 -12.23 3.39 2.61
CA SER A 34 -12.61 2.49 1.51
C SER A 34 -11.58 2.37 0.37
N GLN A 35 -10.37 2.88 0.54
CA GLN A 35 -9.31 2.81 -0.49
C GLN A 35 -8.42 1.59 -0.30
N TRP A 36 -7.87 1.10 -1.42
CA TRP A 36 -6.79 0.12 -1.40
C TRP A 36 -5.52 0.77 -0.88
N ALA A 37 -4.81 0.05 -0.02
CA ALA A 37 -3.56 0.52 0.56
C ALA A 37 -2.64 -0.66 0.87
N PHE A 38 -1.34 -0.37 0.98
CA PHE A 38 -0.41 -1.31 1.61
C PHE A 38 -0.71 -1.41 3.11
N PRO A 39 -0.41 -2.55 3.74
CA PRO A 39 -0.35 -2.58 5.21
C PRO A 39 0.63 -1.53 5.73
N GLY A 40 0.29 -0.85 6.80
CA GLY A 40 1.16 0.14 7.40
C GLY A 40 0.41 1.19 8.20
N GLY A 41 1.14 2.15 8.71
CA GLY A 41 0.56 3.21 9.51
C GLY A 41 1.58 4.19 10.05
N ARG A 42 1.17 4.97 11.03
CA ARG A 42 1.98 6.03 11.62
C ARG A 42 2.88 5.52 12.73
N TRP A 43 4.04 6.14 12.84
CA TRP A 43 4.94 5.93 13.98
C TRP A 43 4.21 6.26 15.28
N GLU A 44 4.42 5.43 16.28
CA GLU A 44 3.92 5.63 17.64
C GLU A 44 5.06 5.57 18.64
N GLU A 45 4.85 6.18 19.78
CA GLU A 45 5.79 6.06 20.89
C GLU A 45 5.92 4.59 21.29
N GLY A 46 7.16 4.11 21.38
CA GLY A 46 7.46 2.69 21.58
C GLY A 46 8.04 2.01 20.35
N ASP A 47 7.80 2.55 19.15
CA ASP A 47 8.48 2.08 17.94
C ASP A 47 9.93 2.60 17.96
N GLU A 48 10.92 1.72 17.85
CA GLU A 48 12.32 2.14 17.81
C GLU A 48 12.64 2.91 16.52
N ASP A 49 12.04 2.49 15.42
CA ASP A 49 12.22 3.10 14.10
C ASP A 49 10.99 2.85 13.21
N LEU A 50 11.04 3.34 11.99
CA LEU A 50 9.95 3.16 11.04
C LEU A 50 9.78 1.72 10.56
N LEU A 51 10.85 0.92 10.60
CA LEU A 51 10.74 -0.50 10.29
C LEU A 51 9.90 -1.22 11.36
N ASP A 52 10.11 -0.88 12.64
CA ASP A 52 9.25 -1.37 13.72
C ASP A 52 7.80 -0.97 13.52
N THR A 53 7.56 0.29 13.14
CA THR A 53 6.21 0.78 12.81
C THR A 53 5.56 -0.10 11.74
N CYS A 54 6.29 -0.38 10.67
CA CYS A 54 5.81 -1.19 9.55
C CYS A 54 5.45 -2.61 9.99
N ILE A 55 6.32 -3.23 10.77
CA ILE A 55 6.11 -4.60 11.29
C ILE A 55 4.91 -4.65 12.23
N ARG A 56 4.81 -3.69 13.15
CA ARG A 56 3.72 -3.61 14.12
C ARG A 56 2.38 -3.39 13.44
N GLU A 57 2.28 -2.39 12.59
CA GLU A 57 1.03 -2.04 11.90
C GLU A 57 0.55 -3.18 10.99
N THR A 58 1.46 -3.83 10.27
CA THR A 58 1.10 -4.95 9.42
C THR A 58 0.50 -6.09 10.24
N TYR A 59 1.09 -6.39 11.41
CA TYR A 59 0.56 -7.41 12.28
C TYR A 59 -0.81 -7.02 12.85
N GLU A 60 -0.97 -5.78 13.28
CA GLU A 60 -2.25 -5.28 13.80
C GLU A 60 -3.36 -5.36 12.75
N GLU A 61 -3.08 -4.99 11.51
CA GLU A 61 -4.08 -4.91 10.46
C GLU A 61 -4.47 -6.25 9.85
N CYS A 62 -3.53 -7.18 9.70
CA CYS A 62 -3.82 -8.44 9.01
C CYS A 62 -3.16 -9.67 9.62
N ALA A 63 -2.59 -9.57 10.81
CA ALA A 63 -1.93 -10.65 11.54
C ALA A 63 -0.77 -11.31 10.78
N TYR A 64 -0.16 -10.58 9.87
CA TYR A 64 1.02 -11.05 9.16
C TYR A 64 2.29 -10.63 9.91
N ARG A 65 3.11 -11.61 10.31
CA ARG A 65 4.37 -11.34 11.02
C ARG A 65 5.51 -11.14 10.03
N LEU A 66 5.89 -9.89 9.85
CA LEU A 66 7.12 -9.53 9.15
C LEU A 66 8.28 -9.53 10.14
N THR A 67 9.48 -9.86 9.67
CA THR A 67 10.68 -9.80 10.49
C THR A 67 11.72 -8.88 9.84
N ARG A 68 12.58 -8.30 10.67
CA ARG A 68 13.67 -7.43 10.19
C ARG A 68 14.65 -8.21 9.30
N ASP A 69 14.90 -9.48 9.63
CA ASP A 69 15.84 -10.34 8.90
C ASP A 69 15.37 -10.66 7.49
N GLU A 70 14.06 -10.67 7.26
CA GLU A 70 13.47 -10.98 5.95
C GLU A 70 13.29 -9.74 5.07
N LEU A 71 13.59 -8.56 5.58
CA LEU A 71 13.52 -7.33 4.78
C LEU A 71 14.46 -7.42 3.57
N VAL A 72 13.92 -7.15 2.38
CA VAL A 72 14.69 -7.18 1.14
C VAL A 72 15.36 -5.85 0.87
N MET A 73 14.59 -4.76 0.94
CA MET A 73 15.13 -3.42 0.70
C MET A 73 14.21 -2.34 1.24
N THR A 74 14.77 -1.17 1.45
CA THR A 74 14.02 0.07 1.66
C THR A 74 13.79 0.72 0.30
N LEU A 75 12.64 1.35 0.12
CA LEU A 75 12.30 2.08 -1.09
C LEU A 75 12.37 3.59 -0.82
N PRO A 76 12.42 4.43 -1.87
CA PRO A 76 12.43 5.87 -1.68
C PRO A 76 11.21 6.35 -0.89
N HIS A 77 11.41 7.28 0.03
CA HIS A 77 10.32 7.93 0.75
C HIS A 77 9.38 8.61 -0.24
N ALA A 78 8.10 8.61 0.07
CA ALA A 78 7.08 9.23 -0.77
C ALA A 78 6.06 9.96 0.10
N THR A 79 5.42 10.96 -0.46
CA THR A 79 4.44 11.77 0.25
C THR A 79 3.03 11.29 -0.07
N ALA A 80 2.26 11.00 0.98
CA ALA A 80 0.83 10.72 0.91
C ALA A 80 0.05 11.95 1.35
N GLY A 81 -1.19 12.08 0.89
CA GLY A 81 -2.09 13.13 1.34
C GLY A 81 -1.77 14.53 0.86
N ASN A 82 -1.05 14.68 -0.24
CA ASN A 82 -0.70 16.00 -0.80
C ASN A 82 -1.92 16.89 -1.03
N TYR A 83 -3.04 16.32 -1.42
CA TYR A 83 -4.26 17.06 -1.75
C TYR A 83 -5.22 17.19 -0.58
N SER A 84 -5.00 16.45 0.49
CA SER A 84 -5.88 16.45 1.67
C SER A 84 -5.62 17.61 2.64
N GLY A 85 -4.54 18.36 2.42
CA GLY A 85 -4.08 19.38 3.37
C GLY A 85 -3.29 18.80 4.55
N TYR A 86 -3.12 17.47 4.60
CA TYR A 86 -2.40 16.78 5.67
C TYR A 86 -1.34 15.83 5.09
N PRO A 87 -0.28 16.38 4.46
CA PRO A 87 0.74 15.56 3.84
C PRO A 87 1.52 14.76 4.89
N VAL A 88 1.82 13.50 4.55
CA VAL A 88 2.59 12.58 5.38
C VAL A 88 3.72 12.00 4.54
N ILE A 89 4.95 12.06 5.03
CA ILE A 89 6.07 11.39 4.40
C ILE A 89 6.13 9.95 4.91
N VAL A 90 6.13 9.01 3.99
CA VAL A 90 6.01 7.58 4.26
C VAL A 90 7.27 6.85 3.79
N ALA A 91 7.77 5.94 4.62
CA ALA A 91 8.87 5.03 4.29
C ALA A 91 8.30 3.68 3.83
N PRO A 92 8.43 3.32 2.55
CA PRO A 92 8.04 1.98 2.09
C PRO A 92 9.19 0.99 2.28
N PHE A 93 8.82 -0.24 2.70
CA PHE A 93 9.75 -1.35 2.88
C PHE A 93 9.27 -2.54 2.09
N LEU A 94 10.19 -3.33 1.52
CA LEU A 94 9.89 -4.47 0.66
C LEU A 94 10.24 -5.79 1.33
N TRP A 95 9.26 -6.69 1.36
CA TRP A 95 9.45 -8.11 1.70
C TRP A 95 9.05 -8.97 0.51
N LYS A 96 9.83 -10.02 0.28
CA LYS A 96 9.47 -11.07 -0.67
C LYS A 96 9.24 -12.36 0.11
N ILE A 97 8.13 -13.01 -0.15
CA ILE A 97 7.72 -14.21 0.56
C ILE A 97 7.49 -15.35 -0.45
N LYS A 98 7.73 -16.57 -0.03
CA LYS A 98 7.59 -17.73 -0.91
C LYS A 98 6.14 -18.16 -1.11
N GLN A 99 5.31 -17.96 -0.11
CA GLN A 99 3.93 -18.43 -0.11
C GLN A 99 3.01 -17.38 0.54
N LYS A 100 1.81 -17.27 -0.01
CA LYS A 100 0.74 -16.51 0.63
C LYS A 100 0.39 -17.18 1.95
N LYS A 101 0.42 -16.41 3.04
CA LYS A 101 0.00 -16.91 4.34
C LYS A 101 -1.43 -16.51 4.62
N ALA A 102 -2.10 -17.28 5.47
CA ALA A 102 -3.43 -16.92 5.95
C ALA A 102 -3.38 -15.58 6.69
N LEU A 103 -4.37 -14.74 6.42
CA LEU A 103 -4.49 -13.42 7.02
C LEU A 103 -5.69 -13.40 7.94
N GLN A 104 -5.60 -12.60 8.99
CA GLN A 104 -6.74 -12.30 9.86
C GLN A 104 -6.85 -10.78 9.97
N LEU A 105 -7.86 -10.22 9.32
CA LEU A 105 -8.06 -8.78 9.28
C LEU A 105 -8.59 -8.25 10.62
N ASP A 106 -8.08 -7.09 11.02
CA ASP A 106 -8.75 -6.26 12.00
C ASP A 106 -9.94 -5.59 11.28
N THR A 107 -11.13 -6.12 11.48
CA THR A 107 -12.34 -5.69 10.76
C THR A 107 -12.78 -4.27 11.12
N ALA A 108 -12.27 -3.70 12.21
CA ALA A 108 -12.50 -2.31 12.55
C ALA A 108 -11.73 -1.35 11.61
N GLU A 109 -10.58 -1.79 11.14
CA GLU A 109 -9.70 -0.97 10.29
C GLU A 109 -9.71 -1.38 8.82
N MET A 110 -9.80 -2.68 8.54
CA MET A 110 -9.70 -3.24 7.19
C MET A 110 -10.92 -4.07 6.82
N GLU A 111 -11.43 -3.85 5.64
CA GLU A 111 -12.64 -4.52 5.13
C GLU A 111 -12.30 -5.75 4.29
N GLU A 112 -11.16 -5.72 3.58
CA GLU A 112 -10.82 -6.74 2.61
C GLU A 112 -9.30 -6.84 2.46
N ALA A 113 -8.81 -8.04 2.16
CA ALA A 113 -7.43 -8.29 1.76
C ALA A 113 -7.41 -8.91 0.37
N ARG A 114 -6.44 -8.51 -0.45
CA ARG A 114 -6.30 -9.01 -1.81
C ARG A 114 -4.84 -9.26 -2.14
N TRP A 115 -4.54 -10.45 -2.63
CA TRP A 115 -3.29 -10.74 -3.31
C TRP A 115 -3.47 -10.44 -4.79
N GLN A 116 -2.99 -9.28 -5.20
CA GLN A 116 -3.15 -8.80 -6.57
C GLN A 116 -1.99 -9.25 -7.44
N GLU A 117 -2.27 -9.96 -8.52
CA GLU A 117 -1.22 -10.40 -9.45
C GLU A 117 -0.51 -9.21 -10.08
N ILE A 118 0.81 -9.26 -10.07
CA ILE A 118 1.67 -8.21 -10.66
C ILE A 118 1.48 -8.15 -12.18
N LYS A 119 1.29 -9.29 -12.83
CA LYS A 119 1.05 -9.36 -14.27
C LYS A 119 -0.12 -8.45 -14.70
N MET A 120 -1.22 -8.48 -13.95
CA MET A 120 -2.36 -7.61 -14.22
C MET A 120 -1.99 -6.14 -14.05
N LEU A 121 -1.25 -5.81 -12.99
CA LEU A 121 -0.82 -4.43 -12.73
C LEU A 121 0.15 -3.91 -13.79
N LYS A 122 0.87 -4.79 -14.46
CA LYS A 122 1.78 -4.44 -15.56
C LYS A 122 1.09 -4.29 -16.91
N ASP A 123 -0.17 -4.71 -17.01
CA ASP A 123 -0.96 -4.56 -18.24
C ASP A 123 -1.44 -3.11 -18.37
N LYS A 124 -0.76 -2.36 -19.21
CA LYS A 124 -1.03 -0.93 -19.42
C LYS A 124 -2.45 -0.65 -19.93
N SER A 125 -3.08 -1.61 -20.60
CA SER A 125 -4.43 -1.43 -21.12
C SER A 125 -5.49 -1.33 -20.04
N LEU A 126 -5.17 -1.76 -18.80
CA LEU A 126 -6.07 -1.70 -17.66
C LEU A 126 -5.96 -0.38 -16.87
N HIS A 127 -4.95 0.43 -17.18
CA HIS A 127 -4.73 1.69 -16.49
C HIS A 127 -5.43 2.84 -17.21
N GLU A 128 -6.09 3.67 -16.42
CA GLU A 128 -6.75 4.87 -16.87
C GLU A 128 -6.11 6.09 -16.19
N HIS A 129 -6.33 7.29 -16.75
CA HIS A 129 -5.64 8.49 -16.27
C HIS A 129 -6.59 9.66 -16.04
N ASP A 130 -7.87 9.40 -15.93
CA ASP A 130 -8.96 10.37 -15.89
C ASP A 130 -9.81 10.32 -14.62
N LEU A 131 -9.28 9.74 -13.55
CA LEU A 131 -10.00 9.71 -12.27
C LEU A 131 -10.08 11.11 -11.68
N VAL A 132 -11.30 11.58 -11.48
CA VAL A 132 -11.56 12.85 -10.80
C VAL A 132 -12.19 12.56 -9.46
N ILE A 133 -11.59 13.10 -8.41
CA ILE A 133 -12.10 12.98 -7.04
C ILE A 133 -12.92 14.24 -6.72
N PRO A 134 -14.14 14.11 -6.18
CA PRO A 134 -14.99 15.27 -5.90
C PRO A 134 -14.32 16.37 -5.08
N ASP A 135 -13.47 15.99 -4.13
CA ASP A 135 -12.77 16.94 -3.27
C ASP A 135 -11.64 17.70 -4.00
N TYR A 136 -11.22 17.21 -5.18
CA TYR A 136 -10.14 17.80 -5.96
C TYR A 136 -10.50 17.83 -7.44
N PRO A 137 -11.55 18.59 -7.81
CA PRO A 137 -12.14 18.51 -9.15
C PRO A 137 -11.24 19.03 -10.27
N GLU A 138 -10.17 19.75 -9.92
CA GLU A 138 -9.21 20.31 -10.91
C GLU A 138 -8.07 19.35 -11.24
N HIS A 139 -8.02 18.18 -10.59
CA HIS A 139 -6.96 17.19 -10.79
C HIS A 139 -7.53 15.90 -11.35
N SER A 140 -6.78 15.28 -12.26
CA SER A 140 -7.05 13.93 -12.72
C SER A 140 -5.93 13.01 -12.28
N PHE A 141 -6.29 11.78 -11.92
CA PHE A 141 -5.37 10.80 -11.36
C PHE A 141 -5.35 9.53 -12.19
N SER A 142 -4.17 8.91 -12.25
CA SER A 142 -4.02 7.58 -12.81
C SER A 142 -4.55 6.54 -11.83
N TYR A 143 -5.15 5.48 -12.35
CA TYR A 143 -5.70 4.42 -11.53
C TYR A 143 -5.83 3.11 -12.30
N VAL A 144 -6.03 2.03 -11.56
CA VAL A 144 -6.46 0.75 -12.07
C VAL A 144 -7.62 0.24 -11.20
N MET A 145 -8.65 -0.31 -11.83
CA MET A 145 -9.80 -0.84 -11.12
C MET A 145 -9.50 -2.22 -10.56
N LEU A 146 -9.68 -2.40 -9.27
CA LEU A 146 -9.53 -3.68 -8.57
C LEU A 146 -10.83 -3.99 -7.85
N ASP A 147 -11.57 -5.00 -8.36
CA ASP A 147 -12.82 -5.44 -7.75
C ASP A 147 -13.80 -4.28 -7.51
N GLY A 148 -13.96 -3.42 -8.51
CA GLY A 148 -14.89 -2.30 -8.47
C GLY A 148 -14.43 -1.08 -7.68
N VAL A 149 -13.20 -1.11 -7.13
CA VAL A 149 -12.62 0.00 -6.36
C VAL A 149 -11.32 0.44 -7.02
N ALA A 150 -11.18 1.72 -7.28
CA ALA A 150 -9.98 2.25 -7.92
C ALA A 150 -8.77 2.20 -6.99
N LEU A 151 -7.68 1.62 -7.47
CA LEU A 151 -6.36 1.77 -6.86
C LEU A 151 -5.72 3.03 -7.45
N TRP A 152 -5.51 4.05 -6.64
CA TRP A 152 -5.00 5.35 -7.09
C TRP A 152 -4.17 6.02 -6.00
N GLY A 153 -3.63 7.19 -6.28
CA GLY A 153 -2.93 8.02 -5.30
C GLY A 153 -1.59 7.46 -4.87
N PHE A 154 -1.27 7.59 -3.60
CA PHE A 154 0.01 7.17 -3.01
C PHE A 154 0.35 5.72 -3.32
N THR A 155 -0.57 4.80 -3.02
CA THR A 155 -0.35 3.37 -3.20
C THR A 155 -0.10 3.03 -4.67
N TYR A 156 -0.90 3.59 -5.57
CA TYR A 156 -0.69 3.43 -7.02
C TYR A 156 0.71 3.91 -7.45
N ARG A 157 1.09 5.11 -7.04
CA ARG A 157 2.38 5.70 -7.44
C ARG A 157 3.56 4.87 -6.96
N VAL A 158 3.59 4.54 -5.68
CA VAL A 158 4.69 3.77 -5.08
C VAL A 158 4.78 2.38 -5.72
N LEU A 159 3.64 1.71 -5.88
CA LEU A 159 3.60 0.37 -6.47
C LEU A 159 4.06 0.39 -7.92
N MET A 160 3.56 1.29 -8.72
CA MET A 160 3.93 1.35 -10.15
C MET A 160 5.38 1.77 -10.35
N ASP A 161 5.90 2.69 -9.53
CA ASP A 161 7.32 3.05 -9.56
C ASP A 161 8.21 1.83 -9.29
N TYR A 162 7.86 1.05 -8.28
CA TYR A 162 8.60 -0.16 -7.94
C TYR A 162 8.51 -1.19 -9.08
N LEU A 163 7.31 -1.47 -9.57
CA LEU A 163 7.12 -2.47 -10.63
C LEU A 163 7.82 -2.08 -11.92
N ASN A 164 7.79 -0.82 -12.30
CA ASN A 164 8.44 -0.34 -13.52
C ASN A 164 9.97 -0.46 -13.46
N LYS A 165 10.54 -0.36 -12.27
CA LYS A 165 12.00 -0.50 -12.07
C LYS A 165 12.47 -1.94 -11.94
N HIS A 166 11.67 -2.82 -11.36
CA HIS A 166 12.10 -4.15 -10.93
C HIS A 166 11.42 -5.32 -11.65
N TYR A 167 10.37 -5.06 -12.41
CA TYR A 167 9.68 -6.08 -13.19
C TYR A 167 9.64 -5.65 -14.65
N ALA A 168 10.41 -6.32 -15.49
CA ALA A 168 10.40 -6.08 -16.93
C ALA A 168 9.02 -6.43 -17.53
N SER A 169 8.61 -5.65 -18.49
CA SER A 169 7.36 -5.92 -19.23
C SER A 169 7.55 -7.03 -20.26
#